data_9aee627175313f8bd0d8d9f381d69fc5
#
_entry.id   9aee627175313f8bd0d8d9f381d69fc5
#
_cell.length_a   1.000
_cell.length_b   1.000
_cell.length_c   1.000
_cell.angle_alpha   90.00
_cell.angle_beta   90.00
_cell.angle_gamma   90.00
#
_symmetry.space_group_name_H-M   'P 1'
#
loop_
_entity.id
_entity.type
_entity.pdbx_description
1 polymer ?
#
loop_
_entity_poly.entity_id
_entity_poly.type
_entity_poly.pdbx_seq_one_letter_code
_entity_poly.pdbx_strand_id
1 'polypeptide(L)'
;MGTEARFDVVAAILSDAPISVDQAIAAVESDTAGAVVSFSGVVRNHDGGKAVQRLSYTAHPSAEQVLADVVAGLLADHSADQGEAPVRIWAAHRVGPLEIGDPALVCAVSAAHRGQAFAICSELVDRIKEQVPIWKEQFFTDGTVEWVGAGA
;
A
#
# COMPACT_ATOMS: atom_id res chain seq x y z
N MET A 1 3.04 30.98 -7.10
CA MET A 1 2.67 30.46 -6.49
C MET A 1 2.39 29.19 -6.67
N GLY A 2 2.22 28.57 -6.26
CA GLY A 2 1.65 27.40 -6.04
C GLY A 2 1.52 26.32 -7.05
N THR A 3 2.48 26.05 -7.80
CA THR A 3 2.39 24.89 -8.67
C THR A 3 2.81 23.62 -7.96
N GLU A 4 3.38 23.74 -6.80
CA GLU A 4 3.82 22.56 -6.07
C GLU A 4 2.66 21.72 -5.58
N ALA A 5 1.47 22.22 -5.55
CA ALA A 5 0.32 21.46 -5.06
C ALA A 5 -0.12 20.33 -6.00
N ARG A 6 0.61 20.09 -7.07
CA ARG A 6 0.26 19.04 -8.02
C ARG A 6 0.61 17.63 -7.52
N PHE A 7 1.40 17.54 -6.46
CA PHE A 7 1.72 16.26 -5.87
C PHE A 7 1.29 16.25 -4.43
N ASP A 8 0.77 15.11 -4.01
CA ASP A 8 0.33 15.00 -2.64
C ASP A 8 0.56 13.60 -2.11
N VAL A 9 1.67 13.44 -1.37
CA VAL A 9 1.89 12.25 -0.58
C VAL A 9 1.18 12.48 0.74
N VAL A 10 -0.03 11.94 0.89
CA VAL A 10 -0.81 12.11 2.10
C VAL A 10 -0.20 11.31 3.23
N ALA A 11 0.18 10.06 2.97
CA ALA A 11 0.89 9.23 3.93
C ALA A 11 1.61 8.09 3.22
N ALA A 12 2.75 7.70 3.77
CA ALA A 12 3.50 6.52 3.36
C ALA A 12 4.14 5.96 4.63
N ILE A 13 3.44 5.04 5.29
CA ILE A 13 3.77 4.65 6.66
C ILE A 13 3.77 3.14 6.86
N LEU A 14 4.52 2.70 7.87
CA LEU A 14 4.35 1.38 8.48
C LEU A 14 3.50 1.56 9.72
N SER A 15 2.67 0.56 10.02
CA SER A 15 1.75 0.64 11.16
C SER A 15 1.72 -0.68 11.94
N ASP A 16 1.86 -0.58 13.25
CA ASP A 16 1.63 -1.72 14.15
C ASP A 16 0.18 -1.78 14.64
N ALA A 17 -0.64 -0.84 14.19
CA ALA A 17 -2.07 -0.79 14.49
C ALA A 17 -2.88 -1.10 13.23
N PRO A 18 -4.14 -1.54 13.37
CA PRO A 18 -4.99 -1.82 12.21
C PRO A 18 -5.10 -0.64 11.25
N ILE A 19 -5.12 -0.97 9.96
CA ILE A 19 -5.31 -0.01 8.88
C ILE A 19 -6.59 -0.38 8.13
N SER A 20 -7.23 0.59 7.47
CA SER A 20 -8.48 0.33 6.79
C SER A 20 -8.58 1.07 5.46
N VAL A 21 -9.37 0.49 4.55
CA VAL A 21 -9.70 1.11 3.27
C VAL A 21 -10.45 2.42 3.48
N ASP A 22 -11.36 2.47 4.44
CA ASP A 22 -12.12 3.69 4.72
C ASP A 22 -11.22 4.85 5.12
N GLN A 23 -10.23 4.58 5.96
CA GLN A 23 -9.24 5.56 6.35
C GLN A 23 -8.45 6.08 5.13
N ALA A 24 -8.03 5.17 4.27
CA ALA A 24 -7.25 5.50 3.09
C ALA A 24 -8.05 6.34 2.10
N ILE A 25 -9.29 5.95 1.83
CA ILE A 25 -10.17 6.68 0.92
C ILE A 25 -10.43 8.09 1.44
N ALA A 26 -10.78 8.22 2.72
CA ALA A 26 -11.04 9.54 3.32
C ALA A 26 -9.82 10.45 3.23
N ALA A 27 -8.62 9.88 3.34
CA ALA A 27 -7.38 10.65 3.32
C ALA A 27 -7.08 11.27 1.95
N VAL A 28 -7.50 10.64 0.85
CA VAL A 28 -7.18 11.10 -0.50
C VAL A 28 -8.34 11.82 -1.18
N GLU A 29 -9.52 11.83 -0.60
CA GLU A 29 -10.66 12.51 -1.21
C GLU A 29 -10.39 14.00 -1.41
N SER A 30 -10.86 14.53 -2.52
CA SER A 30 -10.86 15.97 -2.81
C SER A 30 -12.01 16.28 -3.75
N ASP A 31 -12.44 17.52 -3.75
CA ASP A 31 -13.55 17.94 -4.61
C ASP A 31 -13.15 18.14 -6.06
N THR A 32 -11.86 18.03 -6.38
CA THR A 32 -11.37 18.11 -7.76
C THR A 32 -11.08 16.76 -8.37
N ALA A 33 -10.99 15.69 -7.56
CA ALA A 33 -10.69 14.37 -8.08
C ALA A 33 -11.98 13.66 -8.50
N GLY A 34 -12.01 13.19 -9.74
CA GLY A 34 -13.15 12.46 -10.26
C GLY A 34 -13.10 10.97 -10.00
N ALA A 35 -11.97 10.44 -9.51
CA ALA A 35 -11.81 9.02 -9.27
C ALA A 35 -10.98 8.75 -8.02
N VAL A 36 -11.42 7.77 -7.24
CA VAL A 36 -10.67 7.24 -6.10
C VAL A 36 -10.60 5.74 -6.27
N VAL A 37 -9.39 5.19 -6.25
CA VAL A 37 -9.16 3.74 -6.34
C VAL A 37 -8.43 3.29 -5.08
N SER A 38 -8.89 2.21 -4.51
CA SER A 38 -8.24 1.63 -3.33
C SER A 38 -7.83 0.18 -3.57
N PHE A 39 -6.82 -0.26 -2.86
CA PHE A 39 -6.37 -1.64 -2.82
C PHE A 39 -6.23 -2.06 -1.37
N SER A 40 -6.69 -3.27 -1.07
CA SER A 40 -6.47 -3.88 0.24
C SER A 40 -5.96 -5.31 0.02
N GLY A 41 -4.70 -5.55 0.42
CA GLY A 41 -4.17 -6.90 0.48
C GLY A 41 -4.43 -7.46 1.87
N VAL A 42 -5.12 -8.59 1.93
CA VAL A 42 -5.57 -9.16 3.20
C VAL A 42 -4.95 -10.53 3.45
N VAL A 43 -4.91 -10.93 4.72
CA VAL A 43 -4.36 -12.22 5.10
C VAL A 43 -5.36 -13.33 4.73
N ARG A 44 -4.91 -14.27 3.89
CA ARG A 44 -5.73 -15.41 3.46
C ARG A 44 -5.60 -16.58 4.44
N ASN A 45 -6.60 -17.43 4.47
CA ASN A 45 -6.60 -18.61 5.33
C ASN A 45 -5.84 -19.81 4.73
N HIS A 46 -5.20 -19.64 3.58
CA HIS A 46 -4.44 -20.72 2.92
C HIS A 46 -3.31 -20.15 2.07
N ASP A 47 -2.26 -20.95 1.90
CA ASP A 47 -1.16 -20.63 1.01
C ASP A 47 -0.46 -21.94 0.61
N GLY A 48 -0.21 -22.13 -0.69
CA GLY A 48 0.44 -23.34 -1.18
C GLY A 48 -0.30 -24.62 -0.84
N GLY A 49 -1.61 -24.56 -0.73
CA GLY A 49 -2.41 -25.74 -0.37
C GLY A 49 -2.47 -26.06 1.12
N LYS A 50 -1.84 -25.21 1.96
CA LYS A 50 -1.83 -25.40 3.41
C LYS A 50 -2.71 -24.36 4.09
N ALA A 51 -3.32 -24.74 5.20
CA ALA A 51 -4.15 -23.83 5.99
C ALA A 51 -3.27 -22.92 6.85
N VAL A 52 -3.45 -21.61 6.70
CA VAL A 52 -2.73 -20.58 7.46
C VAL A 52 -3.52 -20.26 8.73
N GLN A 53 -2.85 -20.22 9.85
CA GLN A 53 -3.45 -19.85 11.13
C GLN A 53 -3.32 -18.35 11.39
N ARG A 54 -2.14 -17.80 11.15
CA ARG A 54 -1.83 -16.38 11.34
C ARG A 54 -0.51 -16.07 10.66
N LEU A 55 -0.15 -14.80 10.58
CA LEU A 55 1.16 -14.42 10.11
C LEU A 55 1.68 -13.20 10.87
N SER A 56 2.95 -12.88 10.66
CA SER A 56 3.56 -11.70 11.25
C SER A 56 4.49 -11.07 10.22
N TYR A 57 4.47 -9.76 10.14
CA TYR A 57 5.38 -9.00 9.26
C TYR A 57 6.50 -8.38 10.06
N THR A 58 7.71 -8.45 9.51
CA THR A 58 8.89 -7.79 10.05
C THR A 58 9.46 -6.88 8.97
N ALA A 59 9.81 -5.66 9.33
CA ALA A 59 10.33 -4.67 8.40
C ALA A 59 11.79 -4.34 8.70
N HIS A 60 12.57 -4.15 7.65
CA HIS A 60 13.91 -3.60 7.79
C HIS A 60 13.79 -2.15 8.30
N PRO A 61 14.77 -1.65 9.08
CA PRO A 61 14.73 -0.25 9.57
C PRO A 61 14.57 0.80 8.47
N SER A 62 14.99 0.51 7.23
CA SER A 62 14.84 1.42 6.10
C SER A 62 13.48 1.34 5.41
N ALA A 63 12.62 0.41 5.80
CA ALA A 63 11.41 0.11 5.03
C ALA A 63 10.47 1.30 4.89
N GLU A 64 10.27 2.07 5.96
CA GLU A 64 9.37 3.22 5.90
C GLU A 64 9.89 4.30 4.95
N GLN A 65 11.20 4.56 4.96
CA GLN A 65 11.80 5.51 4.04
C GLN A 65 11.70 5.02 2.59
N VAL A 66 11.93 3.72 2.37
CA VAL A 66 11.79 3.14 1.03
C VAL A 66 10.36 3.27 0.53
N LEU A 67 9.38 3.03 1.39
CA LEU A 67 7.97 3.22 1.03
C LEU A 67 7.70 4.68 0.63
N ALA A 68 8.18 5.63 1.40
CA ALA A 68 8.03 7.05 1.07
C ALA A 68 8.69 7.38 -0.26
N ASP A 69 9.88 6.83 -0.53
CA ASP A 69 10.60 7.06 -1.78
C ASP A 69 9.86 6.45 -2.98
N VAL A 70 9.24 5.29 -2.80
CA VAL A 70 8.42 4.66 -3.84
C VAL A 70 7.26 5.56 -4.21
N VAL A 71 6.55 6.08 -3.22
CA VAL A 71 5.39 6.95 -3.46
C VAL A 71 5.83 8.25 -4.16
N ALA A 72 6.89 8.87 -3.66
CA ALA A 72 7.40 10.11 -4.26
C ALA A 72 7.87 9.90 -5.70
N GLY A 73 8.58 8.80 -5.96
CA GLY A 73 9.05 8.46 -7.30
C GLY A 73 7.92 8.22 -8.27
N LEU A 74 6.88 7.53 -7.82
CA LEU A 74 5.69 7.27 -8.63
C LEU A 74 4.98 8.56 -9.00
N LEU A 75 4.79 9.45 -8.05
CA LEU A 75 4.18 10.76 -8.32
C LEU A 75 5.01 11.57 -9.31
N ALA A 76 6.34 11.53 -9.18
CA ALA A 76 7.21 12.23 -10.12
C ALA A 76 7.09 11.67 -11.53
N ASP A 77 7.00 10.34 -11.67
CA ASP A 77 6.87 9.69 -12.97
C ASP A 77 5.56 10.03 -13.66
N HIS A 78 4.51 10.34 -12.89
CA HIS A 78 3.19 10.68 -13.42
C HIS A 78 2.88 12.17 -13.37
N SER A 79 3.88 13.02 -13.15
CA SER A 79 3.66 14.45 -12.98
C SER A 79 3.01 15.12 -14.20
N ALA A 80 3.31 14.64 -15.41
CA ALA A 80 2.74 15.18 -16.63
C ALA A 80 1.30 14.75 -16.86
N ASP A 81 0.83 13.74 -16.15
CA ASP A 81 -0.48 13.13 -16.37
C ASP A 81 -1.55 13.57 -15.38
N GLN A 82 -1.24 14.52 -14.50
CA GLN A 82 -2.15 14.82 -13.39
C GLN A 82 -3.40 15.59 -13.79
N GLY A 83 -3.37 16.26 -14.94
CA GLY A 83 -4.54 16.99 -15.41
C GLY A 83 -4.92 18.13 -14.48
N GLU A 84 -6.22 18.26 -14.19
CA GLU A 84 -6.76 19.36 -13.41
C GLU A 84 -6.73 19.13 -11.91
N ALA A 85 -6.56 17.91 -11.49
CA ALA A 85 -6.51 17.57 -10.06
C ALA A 85 -5.15 16.99 -9.71
N PRO A 86 -4.58 17.36 -8.55
CA PRO A 86 -3.37 16.69 -8.09
C PRO A 86 -3.66 15.23 -7.77
N VAL A 87 -2.73 14.35 -8.09
CA VAL A 87 -2.80 12.95 -7.67
C VAL A 87 -2.45 12.90 -6.18
N ARG A 88 -3.27 12.25 -5.39
CA ARG A 88 -3.05 12.08 -3.96
C ARG A 88 -2.92 10.58 -3.65
N ILE A 89 -1.94 10.23 -2.83
CA ILE A 89 -1.65 8.85 -2.47
C ILE A 89 -1.56 8.68 -0.96
N TRP A 90 -2.23 7.65 -0.46
CA TRP A 90 -2.11 7.17 0.91
C TRP A 90 -1.72 5.70 0.84
N ALA A 91 -0.65 5.31 1.51
CA ALA A 91 -0.18 3.93 1.53
C ALA A 91 0.28 3.57 2.93
N ALA A 92 -0.15 2.41 3.41
CA ALA A 92 0.26 1.90 4.72
C ALA A 92 0.44 0.38 4.66
N HIS A 93 1.51 -0.11 5.26
CA HIS A 93 1.76 -1.53 5.42
C HIS A 93 1.82 -1.86 6.91
N ARG A 94 1.17 -2.97 7.29
CA ARG A 94 1.22 -3.46 8.67
C ARG A 94 2.55 -4.09 8.98
N VAL A 95 2.95 -3.98 10.24
CA VAL A 95 4.03 -4.76 10.84
C VAL A 95 3.48 -5.44 12.09
N GLY A 96 4.12 -6.54 12.50
CA GLY A 96 3.69 -7.30 13.65
C GLY A 96 2.68 -8.39 13.29
N PRO A 97 2.01 -8.96 14.29
CA PRO A 97 1.11 -10.11 14.09
C PRO A 97 -0.21 -9.67 13.45
N LEU A 98 -0.67 -10.49 12.51
CA LEU A 98 -1.95 -10.31 11.83
C LEU A 98 -2.72 -11.62 11.84
N GLU A 99 -4.05 -11.51 11.85
CA GLU A 99 -4.95 -12.64 11.77
C GLU A 99 -5.59 -12.72 10.39
N ILE A 100 -6.23 -13.86 10.11
CA ILE A 100 -6.94 -14.07 8.85
C ILE A 100 -7.95 -12.94 8.64
N GLY A 101 -7.92 -12.35 7.45
CA GLY A 101 -8.83 -11.26 7.09
C GLY A 101 -8.31 -9.86 7.41
N ASP A 102 -7.23 -9.74 8.19
CA ASP A 102 -6.67 -8.41 8.49
C ASP A 102 -6.04 -7.80 7.25
N PRO A 103 -6.26 -6.50 7.01
CA PRO A 103 -5.54 -5.79 5.95
C PRO A 103 -4.06 -5.67 6.28
N ALA A 104 -3.21 -6.12 5.36
CA ALA A 104 -1.76 -6.06 5.49
C ALA A 104 -1.18 -4.85 4.75
N LEU A 105 -1.70 -4.57 3.58
CA LEU A 105 -1.30 -3.42 2.77
C LEU A 105 -2.57 -2.73 2.29
N VAL A 106 -2.68 -1.43 2.55
CA VAL A 106 -3.80 -0.62 2.06
C VAL A 106 -3.24 0.57 1.31
N CYS A 107 -3.75 0.79 0.11
CA CYS A 107 -3.38 1.92 -0.72
C CYS A 107 -4.64 2.61 -1.22
N ALA A 108 -4.59 3.93 -1.35
CA ALA A 108 -5.63 4.69 -2.03
C ALA A 108 -5.00 5.76 -2.90
N VAL A 109 -5.57 5.94 -4.06
CA VAL A 109 -5.11 6.94 -5.04
C VAL A 109 -6.31 7.71 -5.53
N SER A 110 -6.25 9.04 -5.48
CA SER A 110 -7.23 9.88 -6.14
C SER A 110 -6.58 10.62 -7.30
N ALA A 111 -7.33 10.81 -8.37
CA ALA A 111 -6.86 11.46 -9.58
C ALA A 111 -8.06 12.10 -10.30
N ALA A 112 -7.77 12.92 -11.30
CA ALA A 112 -8.82 13.55 -12.09
C ALA A 112 -9.74 12.53 -12.77
N HIS A 113 -9.15 11.45 -13.31
CA HIS A 113 -9.88 10.44 -14.08
C HIS A 113 -9.54 9.03 -13.64
N ARG A 114 -10.49 8.09 -13.85
CA ARG A 114 -10.33 6.70 -13.41
C ARG A 114 -9.14 5.99 -14.02
N GLY A 115 -8.81 6.25 -15.28
CA GLY A 115 -7.69 5.58 -15.93
C GLY A 115 -6.37 5.85 -15.21
N GLN A 116 -6.14 7.10 -14.82
CA GLN A 116 -4.98 7.48 -14.04
C GLN A 116 -5.00 6.80 -12.66
N ALA A 117 -6.13 6.86 -11.99
CA ALA A 117 -6.25 6.31 -10.64
C ALA A 117 -5.98 4.81 -10.61
N PHE A 118 -6.55 4.05 -11.55
CA PHE A 118 -6.28 2.61 -11.65
C PHE A 118 -4.81 2.32 -11.98
N ALA A 119 -4.25 3.03 -12.97
CA ALA A 119 -2.88 2.78 -13.40
C ALA A 119 -1.88 3.08 -12.27
N ILE A 120 -2.06 4.19 -11.59
CA ILE A 120 -1.16 4.58 -10.50
C ILE A 120 -1.29 3.64 -9.31
N CYS A 121 -2.51 3.25 -8.95
CA CYS A 121 -2.69 2.32 -7.83
C CYS A 121 -2.07 0.96 -8.12
N SER A 122 -2.25 0.43 -9.32
CA SER A 122 -1.64 -0.84 -9.71
C SER A 122 -0.12 -0.77 -9.65
N GLU A 123 0.46 0.27 -10.20
CA GLU A 123 1.90 0.45 -10.20
C GLU A 123 2.44 0.65 -8.78
N LEU A 124 1.71 1.37 -7.94
CA LEU A 124 2.07 1.58 -6.54
C LEU A 124 2.21 0.25 -5.80
N VAL A 125 1.21 -0.62 -5.92
CA VAL A 125 1.23 -1.93 -5.27
C VAL A 125 2.42 -2.76 -5.77
N ASP A 126 2.67 -2.76 -7.09
CA ASP A 126 3.78 -3.50 -7.67
C ASP A 126 5.12 -3.00 -7.13
N ARG A 127 5.34 -1.70 -7.11
CA ARG A 127 6.60 -1.13 -6.62
C ARG A 127 6.80 -1.39 -5.13
N ILE A 128 5.74 -1.30 -4.33
CA ILE A 128 5.84 -1.62 -2.91
C ILE A 128 6.29 -3.06 -2.71
N LYS A 129 5.67 -3.99 -3.43
CA LYS A 129 6.00 -5.41 -3.30
C LYS A 129 7.40 -5.74 -3.79
N GLU A 130 7.93 -4.99 -4.76
CA GLU A 130 9.26 -5.21 -5.28
C GLU A 130 10.37 -4.57 -4.44
N GLN A 131 10.12 -3.43 -3.84
CA GLN A 131 11.17 -2.58 -3.30
C GLN A 131 11.18 -2.43 -1.78
N VAL A 132 10.02 -2.48 -1.13
CA VAL A 132 9.95 -2.26 0.31
C VAL A 132 10.37 -3.52 1.06
N PRO A 133 11.43 -3.44 1.89
CA PRO A 133 12.00 -4.65 2.52
C PRO A 133 11.20 -5.06 3.76
N ILE A 134 10.18 -5.87 3.52
CA ILE A 134 9.31 -6.43 4.55
C ILE A 134 9.24 -7.95 4.34
N TRP A 135 9.32 -8.70 5.43
CA TRP A 135 9.26 -10.16 5.41
C TRP A 135 8.03 -10.65 6.15
N LYS A 136 7.49 -11.76 5.67
CA LYS A 136 6.31 -12.40 6.23
C LYS A 136 6.70 -13.75 6.83
N GLU A 137 6.31 -13.98 8.08
CA GLU A 137 6.41 -15.29 8.73
C GLU A 137 5.00 -15.86 8.81
N GLN A 138 4.77 -16.99 8.14
CA GLN A 138 3.47 -17.64 8.11
C GLN A 138 3.44 -18.82 9.04
N PHE A 139 2.40 -18.90 9.87
CA PHE A 139 2.20 -19.99 10.82
C PHE A 139 1.02 -20.84 10.31
N PHE A 140 1.32 -22.09 9.94
CA PHE A 140 0.31 -22.99 9.42
C PHE A 140 -0.35 -23.78 10.53
N THR A 141 -1.58 -24.25 10.29
CA THR A 141 -2.32 -25.02 11.30
C THR A 141 -1.68 -26.38 11.62
N ASP A 142 -0.81 -26.88 10.74
CA ASP A 142 -0.07 -28.13 10.98
C ASP A 142 1.17 -27.95 11.87
N GLY A 143 1.41 -26.72 12.37
CA GLY A 143 2.54 -26.43 13.23
C GLY A 143 3.81 -26.01 12.49
N THR A 144 3.81 -26.04 11.15
CA THR A 144 4.96 -25.58 10.38
C THR A 144 4.95 -24.07 10.21
N VAL A 145 6.14 -23.51 9.95
CA VAL A 145 6.35 -22.05 9.78
C VAL A 145 7.14 -21.85 8.50
N GLU A 146 6.77 -20.81 7.74
CA GLU A 146 7.47 -20.45 6.52
C GLU A 146 7.77 -18.95 6.51
N TRP A 147 9.00 -18.60 6.12
CA TRP A 147 9.41 -17.23 5.92
C TRP A 147 9.34 -16.89 4.44
N VAL A 148 8.67 -15.77 4.13
CA VAL A 148 8.58 -15.25 2.76
C VAL A 148 9.27 -13.89 2.76
N GLY A 149 10.26 -13.75 1.90
CA GLY A 149 11.06 -12.54 1.81
C GLY A 149 10.33 -11.39 1.13
N ALA A 150 10.92 -10.19 1.22
CA ALA A 150 10.41 -8.99 0.57
C ALA A 150 10.34 -9.21 -0.94
N GLY A 151 9.24 -8.78 -1.53
CA GLY A 151 9.04 -8.90 -2.97
C GLY A 151 8.52 -10.25 -3.43
N ALA A 152 8.29 -11.16 -2.52
CA ALA A 152 7.81 -12.51 -2.88
C ALA A 152 6.29 -12.60 -2.78
#